data_405654104a5153cf79d1a07bc64a178c
#
_entry.id   405654104a5153cf79d1a07bc64a178c
#
_cell.length_a   1.000
_cell.length_b   1.000
_cell.length_c   1.000
_cell.angle_alpha   90.00
_cell.angle_beta   90.00
_cell.angle_gamma   90.00
#
_symmetry.space_group_name_H-M   'P 1'
#
loop_
_entity.id
_entity.type
_entity.pdbx_description
1 polymer ?
#
loop_
_entity_poly.entity_id
_entity_poly.type
_entity_poly.pdbx_seq_one_letter_code
_entity_poly.pdbx_strand_id
1 'polypeptide(L)'
;MKEGCIISEFNQCGLFLCQKGQAEILLGGRPYQINKRNLFIYTAANLLQIRQRSADLEGIMIEVDLDYVIPIVNKVANSENLLYLRENPCLSLSDEQYTFVENLLKSVEKRINRENICNSSRQKQHLISELIKSWGQVICYELLNIYFSNEPQTPLPQDKKDKIFQNFMITLYRYYRQERDVTFYADKQCLSARYFSSVIKEKSGSSALQWIIQNVITEAKYLLDNT
;
A
#
# COMPACT_ATOMS: atom_id res chain seq x y z
N MET A 1 -3.12 -18.89 -2.40
CA MET A 1 -1.80 -18.35 -2.80
C MET A 1 -0.84 -19.51 -3.05
N LYS A 2 -0.07 -19.50 -4.14
CA LYS A 2 0.95 -20.54 -4.42
C LYS A 2 2.30 -20.05 -3.91
N GLU A 3 3.16 -20.95 -3.39
CA GLU A 3 4.54 -20.61 -3.05
C GLU A 3 5.26 -20.06 -4.29
N GLY A 4 6.08 -19.02 -4.09
CA GLY A 4 6.74 -18.33 -5.20
C GLY A 4 5.87 -17.37 -6.01
N CYS A 5 4.58 -17.21 -5.68
CA CYS A 5 3.69 -16.31 -6.40
C CYS A 5 3.88 -14.87 -5.93
N ILE A 6 4.12 -13.96 -6.88
CA ILE A 6 4.12 -12.54 -6.66
C ILE A 6 2.69 -12.07 -6.79
N ILE A 7 2.25 -11.34 -5.79
CA ILE A 7 0.87 -10.92 -5.67
C ILE A 7 0.69 -9.46 -6.10
N SER A 8 1.75 -8.65 -6.21
CA SER A 8 1.55 -7.24 -6.53
C SER A 8 1.68 -6.95 -8.03
N GLU A 9 0.59 -6.52 -8.65
CA GLU A 9 0.65 -5.77 -9.89
C GLU A 9 1.15 -4.34 -9.62
N PHE A 10 1.79 -3.72 -10.64
CA PHE A 10 2.62 -2.50 -10.45
C PHE A 10 1.89 -1.25 -9.99
N ASN A 11 0.58 -1.18 -10.14
CA ASN A 11 -0.23 -0.03 -9.74
C ASN A 11 -1.19 -0.37 -8.62
N GLN A 12 -0.99 -1.50 -7.95
CA GLN A 12 -1.89 -1.98 -6.92
C GLN A 12 -1.25 -1.89 -5.54
N CYS A 13 -2.07 -1.61 -4.55
CA CYS A 13 -1.79 -1.84 -3.15
C CYS A 13 -2.85 -2.77 -2.60
N GLY A 14 -2.52 -3.45 -1.53
CA GLY A 14 -3.46 -4.40 -0.97
C GLY A 14 -3.24 -4.67 0.50
N LEU A 15 -4.18 -5.40 1.04
CA LEU A 15 -4.14 -5.90 2.40
C LEU A 15 -4.44 -7.39 2.44
N PHE A 16 -3.88 -8.06 3.42
CA PHE A 16 -4.20 -9.43 3.75
C PHE A 16 -4.48 -9.55 5.25
N LEU A 17 -5.71 -9.92 5.62
CA LEU A 17 -6.09 -10.24 6.99
C LEU A 17 -5.97 -11.75 7.20
N CYS A 18 -5.03 -12.20 8.01
CA CYS A 18 -4.82 -13.60 8.29
C CYS A 18 -5.85 -14.13 9.31
N GLN A 19 -6.67 -15.09 8.89
CA GLN A 19 -7.71 -15.71 9.72
C GLN A 19 -7.22 -17.00 10.36
N LYS A 20 -6.40 -17.79 9.65
CA LYS A 20 -5.80 -19.04 10.12
C LYS A 20 -4.41 -19.25 9.54
N GLY A 21 -3.63 -20.09 10.19
CA GLY A 21 -2.31 -20.48 9.71
C GLY A 21 -1.28 -19.38 9.91
N GLN A 22 -0.18 -19.54 9.18
CA GLN A 22 0.95 -18.62 9.20
C GLN A 22 1.64 -18.59 7.83
N ALA A 23 2.33 -17.49 7.54
CA ALA A 23 3.14 -17.36 6.34
C ALA A 23 4.39 -16.53 6.60
N GLU A 24 5.49 -16.87 5.91
CA GLU A 24 6.66 -16.02 5.79
C GLU A 24 6.61 -15.31 4.43
N ILE A 25 6.61 -13.99 4.47
CA ILE A 25 6.53 -13.14 3.28
C ILE A 25 7.80 -12.29 3.19
N LEU A 26 8.38 -12.22 2.00
CA LEU A 26 9.38 -11.19 1.68
C LEU A 26 8.68 -9.99 1.04
N LEU A 27 8.90 -8.82 1.59
CA LEU A 27 8.47 -7.55 1.02
C LEU A 27 9.70 -6.66 0.78
N GLY A 28 10.01 -6.38 -0.48
CA GLY A 28 11.22 -5.64 -0.84
C GLY A 28 12.51 -6.28 -0.33
N GLY A 29 12.55 -7.63 -0.24
CA GLY A 29 13.69 -8.39 0.27
C GLY A 29 13.76 -8.52 1.80
N ARG A 30 12.84 -7.89 2.57
CA ARG A 30 12.75 -8.03 4.03
C ARG A 30 11.75 -9.12 4.41
N PRO A 31 12.09 -10.05 5.32
CA PRO A 31 11.17 -11.09 5.75
C PRO A 31 10.18 -10.56 6.80
N TYR A 32 8.93 -10.97 6.68
CA TYR A 32 7.86 -10.71 7.64
C TYR A 32 7.13 -12.01 7.95
N GLN A 33 6.85 -12.23 9.23
CA GLN A 33 6.03 -13.34 9.69
C GLN A 33 4.59 -12.88 9.84
N ILE A 34 3.68 -13.58 9.17
CA ILE A 34 2.24 -13.34 9.26
C ILE A 34 1.63 -14.49 10.02
N ASN A 35 0.93 -14.18 11.08
CA ASN A 35 0.22 -15.12 11.94
C ASN A 35 -1.27 -14.77 11.99
N LYS A 36 -2.07 -15.64 12.57
CA LYS A 36 -3.49 -15.35 12.84
C LYS A 36 -3.65 -13.98 13.51
N ARG A 37 -4.63 -13.19 13.07
CA ARG A 37 -4.94 -11.81 13.48
C ARG A 37 -3.93 -10.76 13.02
N ASN A 38 -2.95 -11.14 12.22
CA ASN A 38 -2.13 -10.12 11.58
C ASN A 38 -2.86 -9.52 10.38
N LEU A 39 -2.78 -8.22 10.26
CA LEU A 39 -3.11 -7.46 9.07
C LEU A 39 -1.80 -7.08 8.37
N PHE A 40 -1.63 -7.53 7.16
CA PHE A 40 -0.47 -7.22 6.34
C PHE A 40 -0.87 -6.29 5.21
N ILE A 41 -0.22 -5.12 5.12
CA ILE A 41 -0.47 -4.12 4.08
C ILE A 41 0.77 -4.03 3.19
N TYR A 42 0.55 -4.08 1.90
CA TYR A 42 1.60 -3.88 0.91
C TYR A 42 1.21 -2.79 -0.08
N THR A 43 2.21 -2.06 -0.54
CA THR A 43 2.03 -0.99 -1.53
C THR A 43 2.68 -1.38 -2.84
N ALA A 44 2.25 -0.76 -3.93
CA ALA A 44 2.88 -0.89 -5.23
C ALA A 44 4.41 -0.71 -5.16
N ALA A 45 5.12 -1.35 -6.07
CA ALA A 45 6.59 -1.35 -6.16
C ALA A 45 7.34 -2.08 -5.03
N ASN A 46 6.66 -2.72 -4.11
CA ASN A 46 7.29 -3.67 -3.21
C ASN A 46 7.04 -5.08 -3.75
N LEU A 47 8.12 -5.76 -4.14
CA LEU A 47 8.04 -7.16 -4.50
C LEU A 47 7.60 -7.98 -3.31
N LEU A 48 6.46 -8.62 -3.44
CA LEU A 48 5.89 -9.49 -2.45
C LEU A 48 6.07 -10.95 -2.90
N GLN A 49 6.80 -11.70 -2.12
CA GLN A 49 7.04 -13.13 -2.37
C GLN A 49 6.66 -13.95 -1.14
N ILE A 50 5.85 -14.97 -1.32
CA ILE A 50 5.55 -15.94 -0.27
C ILE A 50 6.66 -16.98 -0.26
N ARG A 51 7.45 -17.00 0.80
CA ARG A 51 8.54 -17.96 1.00
C ARG A 51 8.02 -19.30 1.49
N GLN A 52 7.21 -19.24 2.52
CA GLN A 52 6.67 -20.41 3.17
C GLN A 52 5.28 -20.10 3.70
N ARG A 53 4.41 -21.10 3.70
CA ARG A 53 3.07 -20.97 4.30
C ARG A 53 2.65 -22.30 4.93
N SER A 54 1.82 -22.24 5.96
CA SER A 54 1.15 -23.41 6.49
C SER A 54 0.05 -23.91 5.53
N ALA A 55 -0.26 -25.19 5.61
CA ALA A 55 -1.28 -25.80 4.77
C ALA A 55 -2.69 -25.24 5.01
N ASP A 56 -2.93 -24.75 6.23
CA ASP A 56 -4.20 -24.17 6.69
C ASP A 56 -4.25 -22.64 6.58
N LEU A 57 -3.34 -22.01 5.84
CA LEU A 57 -3.36 -20.56 5.64
C LEU A 57 -4.66 -20.12 4.97
N GLU A 58 -5.42 -19.32 5.69
CA GLU A 58 -6.69 -18.76 5.25
C GLU A 58 -6.77 -17.28 5.64
N GLY A 59 -7.36 -16.45 4.80
CA GLY A 59 -7.50 -15.02 5.08
C GLY A 59 -8.27 -14.28 3.99
N ILE A 60 -8.56 -13.02 4.26
CA ILE A 60 -9.23 -12.12 3.34
C ILE A 60 -8.17 -11.22 2.70
N MET A 61 -8.13 -11.19 1.38
CA MET A 61 -7.25 -10.34 0.59
C MET A 61 -8.06 -9.34 -0.22
N ILE A 62 -7.66 -8.08 -0.17
CA ILE A 62 -8.23 -7.02 -1.01
C ILE A 62 -7.07 -6.32 -1.72
N GLU A 63 -7.24 -6.12 -3.02
CA GLU A 63 -6.33 -5.35 -3.86
C GLU A 63 -7.09 -4.21 -4.51
N VAL A 64 -6.47 -3.05 -4.59
CA VAL A 64 -7.05 -1.83 -5.16
C VAL A 64 -5.99 -1.04 -5.91
N ASP A 65 -6.43 -0.26 -6.88
CA ASP A 65 -5.53 0.63 -7.61
C ASP A 65 -4.98 1.73 -6.70
N LEU A 66 -3.69 2.00 -6.86
CA LEU A 66 -2.99 3.03 -6.10
C LEU A 66 -3.61 4.43 -6.33
N ASP A 67 -4.09 4.69 -7.56
CA ASP A 67 -4.76 5.93 -7.93
C ASP A 67 -6.04 6.19 -7.12
N TYR A 68 -6.68 5.14 -6.63
CA TYR A 68 -7.84 5.24 -5.75
C TYR A 68 -7.43 5.54 -4.30
N VAL A 69 -6.39 4.87 -3.78
CA VAL A 69 -5.99 4.98 -2.37
C VAL A 69 -5.24 6.27 -2.05
N ILE A 70 -4.38 6.72 -2.97
CA ILE A 70 -3.53 7.89 -2.77
C ILE A 70 -4.30 9.16 -2.38
N PRO A 71 -5.40 9.56 -3.09
CA PRO A 71 -6.16 10.75 -2.71
C PRO A 71 -6.81 10.64 -1.33
N ILE A 72 -7.10 9.43 -0.86
CA ILE A 72 -7.68 9.18 0.47
C ILE A 72 -6.61 9.36 1.54
N VAL A 73 -5.49 8.69 1.38
CA VAL A 73 -4.37 8.71 2.34
C VAL A 73 -3.78 10.11 2.48
N ASN A 74 -3.60 10.84 1.38
CA ASN A 74 -3.03 12.19 1.38
C ASN A 74 -3.90 13.25 2.10
N LYS A 75 -5.15 12.94 2.43
CA LYS A 75 -6.00 13.83 3.23
C LYS A 75 -5.65 13.80 4.71
N VAL A 76 -5.09 12.70 5.20
CA VAL A 76 -4.96 12.42 6.64
C VAL A 76 -3.56 11.97 7.06
N ALA A 77 -2.70 11.53 6.14
CA ALA A 77 -1.35 11.07 6.43
C ALA A 77 -0.28 12.07 5.98
N ASN A 78 0.79 12.19 6.74
CA ASN A 78 1.99 12.94 6.40
C ASN A 78 3.12 12.03 5.87
N SER A 79 4.28 12.60 5.55
CA SER A 79 5.42 11.82 5.05
C SER A 79 5.96 10.83 6.08
N GLU A 80 5.93 11.18 7.36
CA GLU A 80 6.38 10.31 8.46
C GLU A 80 5.43 9.14 8.62
N ASN A 81 4.11 9.37 8.56
CA ASN A 81 3.11 8.32 8.58
C ASN A 81 3.29 7.34 7.41
N LEU A 82 3.56 7.83 6.20
CA LEU A 82 3.79 6.97 5.04
C LEU A 82 5.06 6.14 5.16
N LEU A 83 6.13 6.71 5.72
CA LEU A 83 7.36 5.98 6.00
C LEU A 83 7.12 4.91 7.07
N TYR A 84 6.40 5.26 8.14
CA TYR A 84 6.03 4.32 9.20
C TYR A 84 5.21 3.13 8.66
N LEU A 85 4.20 3.37 7.84
CA LEU A 85 3.41 2.34 7.17
C LEU A 85 4.28 1.41 6.32
N ARG A 86 5.25 1.98 5.61
CA ARG A 86 6.18 1.21 4.78
C ARG A 86 7.12 0.33 5.58
N GLU A 87 7.60 0.82 6.72
CA GLU A 87 8.52 0.08 7.59
C GLU A 87 7.82 -0.97 8.46
N ASN A 88 6.53 -0.74 8.73
CA ASN A 88 5.71 -1.59 9.57
C ASN A 88 4.48 -2.15 8.80
N PRO A 89 4.69 -2.96 7.75
CA PRO A 89 3.61 -3.44 6.90
C PRO A 89 2.72 -4.49 7.58
N CYS A 90 3.17 -5.06 8.71
CA CYS A 90 2.48 -6.11 9.44
C CYS A 90 2.05 -5.61 10.81
N LEU A 91 0.73 -5.55 11.04
CA LEU A 91 0.12 -5.18 12.32
C LEU A 91 -0.48 -6.39 13.01
N SER A 92 -0.23 -6.51 14.31
CA SER A 92 -0.96 -7.44 15.18
C SER A 92 -2.19 -6.72 15.73
N LEU A 93 -3.38 -7.19 15.37
CA LEU A 93 -4.65 -6.61 15.81
C LEU A 93 -5.07 -7.15 17.18
N SER A 94 -5.67 -6.29 18.02
CA SER A 94 -6.41 -6.76 19.19
C SER A 94 -7.64 -7.57 18.77
N ASP A 95 -8.26 -8.30 19.70
CA ASP A 95 -9.47 -9.09 19.41
C ASP A 95 -10.64 -8.23 18.90
N GLU A 96 -10.79 -7.03 19.44
CA GLU A 96 -11.80 -6.06 19.01
C GLU A 96 -11.50 -5.53 17.61
N GLN A 97 -10.27 -5.10 17.38
CA GLN A 97 -9.82 -4.60 16.07
C GLN A 97 -9.95 -5.69 15.00
N TYR A 98 -9.54 -6.91 15.31
CA TYR A 98 -9.65 -8.03 14.38
C TYR A 98 -11.09 -8.30 14.00
N THR A 99 -11.99 -8.42 14.99
CA THR A 99 -13.42 -8.70 14.76
C THR A 99 -14.07 -7.59 13.95
N PHE A 100 -13.73 -6.34 14.25
CA PHE A 100 -14.23 -5.17 13.52
C PHE A 100 -13.78 -5.19 12.06
N VAL A 101 -12.48 -5.31 11.82
CA VAL A 101 -11.90 -5.33 10.45
C VAL A 101 -12.42 -6.53 9.66
N GLU A 102 -12.47 -7.71 10.27
CA GLU A 102 -13.00 -8.92 9.60
C GLU A 102 -14.45 -8.74 9.16
N ASN A 103 -15.31 -8.19 10.02
CA ASN A 103 -16.72 -7.94 9.69
C ASN A 103 -16.87 -6.90 8.58
N LEU A 104 -16.05 -5.85 8.60
CA LEU A 104 -16.02 -4.82 7.58
C LEU A 104 -15.66 -5.42 6.20
N LEU A 105 -14.56 -6.18 6.13
CA LEU A 105 -14.10 -6.82 4.91
C LEU A 105 -15.12 -7.85 4.37
N LYS A 106 -15.69 -8.70 5.23
CA LYS A 106 -16.73 -9.66 4.86
C LYS A 106 -18.00 -8.97 4.34
N SER A 107 -18.34 -7.79 4.85
CA SER A 107 -19.50 -7.03 4.40
C SER A 107 -19.31 -6.52 2.98
N VAL A 108 -18.11 -6.06 2.64
CA VAL A 108 -17.75 -5.62 1.28
C VAL A 108 -17.74 -6.82 0.32
N GLU A 109 -17.11 -7.93 0.70
CA GLU A 109 -17.08 -9.15 -0.10
C GLU A 109 -18.49 -9.66 -0.41
N LYS A 110 -19.35 -9.72 0.60
CA LYS A 110 -20.76 -10.10 0.40
C LYS A 110 -21.50 -9.16 -0.55
N ARG A 111 -21.18 -7.86 -0.49
CA ARG A 111 -21.79 -6.87 -1.36
C ARG A 111 -21.37 -7.07 -2.81
N ILE A 112 -20.08 -7.25 -3.05
CA ILE A 112 -19.51 -7.50 -4.38
C ILE A 112 -20.12 -8.78 -4.98
N ASN A 113 -20.17 -9.87 -4.20
CA ASN A 113 -20.65 -11.17 -4.67
C ASN A 113 -22.17 -11.23 -4.90
N ARG A 114 -22.97 -10.41 -4.21
CA ARG A 114 -24.45 -10.41 -4.36
C ARG A 114 -24.94 -9.64 -5.58
N GLU A 115 -24.16 -8.70 -6.07
CA GLU A 115 -24.61 -7.84 -7.15
C GLU A 115 -24.24 -8.46 -8.50
N ASN A 116 -25.27 -8.88 -9.25
CA ASN A 116 -25.12 -9.25 -10.67
C ASN A 116 -24.92 -7.97 -11.50
N ILE A 117 -23.73 -7.36 -11.38
CA ILE A 117 -23.42 -6.04 -11.95
C ILE A 117 -23.60 -6.06 -13.47
N CYS A 118 -23.21 -7.18 -14.12
CA CYS A 118 -23.26 -7.31 -15.59
C CYS A 118 -24.67 -7.21 -16.20
N ASN A 119 -25.70 -7.56 -15.45
CA ASN A 119 -27.09 -7.58 -15.95
C ASN A 119 -27.93 -6.37 -15.47
N SER A 120 -27.30 -5.38 -14.85
CA SER A 120 -28.00 -4.22 -14.30
C SER A 120 -27.98 -3.03 -15.27
N SER A 121 -28.93 -2.09 -15.12
CA SER A 121 -28.90 -0.83 -15.87
C SER A 121 -27.63 -0.04 -15.60
N ARG A 122 -27.18 0.80 -16.53
CA ARG A 122 -25.99 1.67 -16.38
C ARG A 122 -26.03 2.50 -15.10
N GLN A 123 -27.21 3.02 -14.75
CA GLN A 123 -27.39 3.83 -13.54
C GLN A 123 -27.17 2.98 -12.28
N LYS A 124 -27.67 1.74 -12.25
CA LYS A 124 -27.46 0.83 -11.13
C LYS A 124 -25.99 0.40 -11.02
N GLN A 125 -25.35 0.12 -12.14
CA GLN A 125 -23.90 -0.18 -12.18
C GLN A 125 -23.07 0.96 -11.61
N HIS A 126 -23.37 2.20 -12.00
CA HIS A 126 -22.69 3.39 -11.48
C HIS A 126 -22.89 3.54 -9.97
N LEU A 127 -24.13 3.40 -9.49
CA LEU A 127 -24.46 3.46 -8.06
C LEU A 127 -23.69 2.40 -7.25
N ILE A 128 -23.65 1.14 -7.74
CA ILE A 128 -22.91 0.06 -7.08
C ILE A 128 -21.41 0.36 -7.05
N SER A 129 -20.85 0.88 -8.13
CA SER A 129 -19.45 1.30 -8.18
C SER A 129 -19.13 2.36 -7.12
N GLU A 130 -19.97 3.38 -7.00
CA GLU A 130 -19.78 4.43 -5.99
C GLU A 130 -19.95 3.90 -4.55
N LEU A 131 -20.86 2.96 -4.33
CA LEU A 131 -20.99 2.29 -3.04
C LEU A 131 -19.74 1.49 -2.69
N ILE A 132 -19.19 0.71 -3.62
CA ILE A 132 -17.94 -0.06 -3.40
C ILE A 132 -16.79 0.89 -3.09
N LYS A 133 -16.63 1.99 -3.83
CA LYS A 133 -15.63 3.03 -3.56
C LYS A 133 -15.81 3.63 -2.16
N SER A 134 -17.03 3.95 -1.76
CA SER A 134 -17.30 4.51 -0.44
C SER A 134 -16.90 3.53 0.68
N TRP A 135 -17.18 2.24 0.52
CA TRP A 135 -16.72 1.21 1.44
C TRP A 135 -15.20 1.10 1.49
N GLY A 136 -14.54 1.14 0.34
CA GLY A 136 -13.08 1.16 0.26
C GLY A 136 -12.48 2.37 0.99
N GLN A 137 -13.12 3.55 0.90
CA GLN A 137 -12.70 4.73 1.64
C GLN A 137 -12.83 4.55 3.16
N VAL A 138 -13.93 3.96 3.63
CA VAL A 138 -14.12 3.62 5.05
C VAL A 138 -13.03 2.66 5.52
N ILE A 139 -12.79 1.57 4.78
CA ILE A 139 -11.71 0.62 5.10
C ILE A 139 -10.36 1.35 5.21
N CYS A 140 -10.04 2.19 4.26
CA CYS A 140 -8.77 2.92 4.26
C CYS A 140 -8.61 3.79 5.51
N TYR A 141 -9.64 4.53 5.90
CA TYR A 141 -9.59 5.37 7.11
C TYR A 141 -9.52 4.55 8.40
N GLU A 142 -10.23 3.43 8.50
CA GLU A 142 -10.17 2.56 9.68
C GLU A 142 -8.79 1.90 9.82
N LEU A 143 -8.19 1.48 8.72
CA LEU A 143 -6.83 0.96 8.74
C LEU A 143 -5.83 2.01 9.18
N LEU A 144 -5.93 3.24 8.66
CA LEU A 144 -5.08 4.35 9.08
C LEU A 144 -5.30 4.70 10.57
N ASN A 145 -6.54 4.67 11.04
CA ASN A 145 -6.87 4.88 12.44
C ASN A 145 -6.18 3.85 13.35
N ILE A 146 -6.21 2.56 12.97
CA ILE A 146 -5.51 1.49 13.70
C ILE A 146 -3.99 1.74 13.68
N TYR A 147 -3.43 2.11 12.53
CA TYR A 147 -2.02 2.42 12.40
C TYR A 147 -1.60 3.58 13.29
N PHE A 148 -2.34 4.69 13.23
CA PHE A 148 -2.01 5.89 14.01
C PHE A 148 -2.23 5.73 15.51
N SER A 149 -3.06 4.78 15.93
CA SER A 149 -3.21 4.44 17.35
C SER A 149 -1.95 3.78 17.94
N ASN A 150 -1.12 3.19 17.10
CA ASN A 150 0.13 2.52 17.48
C ASN A 150 1.38 3.37 17.21
N GLU A 151 1.23 4.54 16.58
CA GLU A 151 2.32 5.44 16.23
C GLU A 151 2.42 6.62 17.21
N PRO A 152 3.63 7.14 17.52
CA PRO A 152 3.78 8.41 18.19
C PRO A 152 3.04 9.51 17.44
N GLN A 153 2.17 10.23 18.13
CA GLN A 153 1.30 11.25 17.52
C GLN A 153 2.13 12.35 16.86
N THR A 154 2.15 12.37 15.55
CA THR A 154 2.75 13.45 14.75
C THR A 154 1.66 14.40 14.24
N PRO A 155 1.92 15.72 14.14
CA PRO A 155 0.94 16.66 13.60
C PRO A 155 0.54 16.31 12.16
N LEU A 156 -0.70 16.60 11.80
CA LEU A 156 -1.19 16.49 10.42
C LEU A 156 -0.29 17.26 9.43
N PRO A 157 -0.15 16.76 8.18
CA PRO A 157 0.73 17.38 7.20
C PRO A 157 0.18 18.76 6.80
N GLN A 158 0.83 19.78 7.26
CA GLN A 158 0.56 21.17 6.85
C GLN A 158 1.75 21.76 6.09
N ASP A 159 2.88 21.05 6.07
CA ASP A 159 4.10 21.52 5.44
C ASP A 159 4.08 21.22 3.93
N LYS A 160 4.43 22.23 3.14
CA LYS A 160 4.61 22.11 1.69
C LYS A 160 5.62 21.01 1.32
N LYS A 161 6.63 20.79 2.15
CA LYS A 161 7.65 19.76 1.96
C LYS A 161 7.08 18.35 2.09
N ASP A 162 6.12 18.14 3.00
CA ASP A 162 5.42 16.84 3.12
C ASP A 162 4.68 16.49 1.84
N LYS A 163 3.98 17.45 1.24
CA LYS A 163 3.31 17.26 -0.04
C LYS A 163 4.28 16.94 -1.17
N ILE A 164 5.45 17.59 -1.19
CA ILE A 164 6.50 17.31 -2.17
C ILE A 164 6.98 15.86 -2.04
N PHE A 165 7.23 15.41 -0.82
CA PHE A 165 7.67 14.03 -0.57
C PHE A 165 6.57 13.01 -0.93
N GLN A 166 5.33 13.23 -0.54
CA GLN A 166 4.18 12.38 -0.90
C GLN A 166 4.04 12.25 -2.42
N ASN A 167 4.04 13.37 -3.13
CA ASN A 167 3.97 13.37 -4.59
C ASN A 167 5.18 12.68 -5.25
N PHE A 168 6.37 12.81 -4.65
CA PHE A 168 7.54 12.06 -5.11
C PHE A 168 7.32 10.56 -4.97
N MET A 169 6.84 10.06 -3.84
CA MET A 169 6.59 8.62 -3.63
C MET A 169 5.60 8.08 -4.66
N ILE A 170 4.52 8.82 -4.92
CA ILE A 170 3.52 8.47 -5.93
C ILE A 170 4.15 8.37 -7.33
N THR A 171 4.89 9.42 -7.71
CA THR A 171 5.51 9.51 -9.03
C THR A 171 6.60 8.44 -9.18
N LEU A 172 7.37 8.18 -8.10
CA LEU A 172 8.38 7.15 -8.07
C LEU A 172 7.77 5.78 -8.36
N TYR A 173 6.70 5.39 -7.66
CA TYR A 173 6.05 4.09 -7.87
C TYR A 173 5.51 3.90 -9.28
N ARG A 174 5.08 4.98 -9.94
CA ARG A 174 4.60 4.91 -11.33
C ARG A 174 5.69 4.80 -12.38
N TYR A 175 6.83 5.46 -12.14
CA TYR A 175 7.80 5.72 -13.22
C TYR A 175 9.20 5.18 -12.99
N TYR A 176 9.54 4.61 -11.82
CA TYR A 176 10.92 4.16 -11.51
C TYR A 176 11.50 3.16 -12.53
N ARG A 177 10.67 2.42 -13.25
CA ARG A 177 11.09 1.49 -14.30
C ARG A 177 11.57 2.21 -15.56
N GLN A 178 10.92 3.30 -15.88
CA GLN A 178 11.12 4.04 -17.13
C GLN A 178 12.04 5.25 -16.90
N GLU A 179 11.87 5.92 -15.76
CA GLU A 179 12.51 7.18 -15.46
C GLU A 179 13.45 7.05 -14.26
N ARG A 180 14.72 7.33 -14.50
CA ARG A 180 15.79 7.19 -13.48
C ARG A 180 16.43 8.51 -13.13
N ASP A 181 16.10 9.59 -13.84
CA ASP A 181 16.62 10.92 -13.61
C ASP A 181 15.77 11.66 -12.56
N VAL A 182 16.46 12.21 -11.55
CA VAL A 182 15.83 13.03 -10.51
C VAL A 182 15.12 14.25 -11.09
N THR A 183 15.63 14.79 -12.20
CA THR A 183 15.06 15.96 -12.89
C THR A 183 13.62 15.70 -13.33
N PHE A 184 13.34 14.50 -13.86
CA PHE A 184 11.98 14.12 -14.24
C PHE A 184 10.98 14.24 -13.06
N TYR A 185 11.37 13.77 -11.88
CA TYR A 185 10.50 13.82 -10.70
C TYR A 185 10.33 15.24 -10.15
N ALA A 186 11.36 16.06 -10.26
CA ALA A 186 11.30 17.47 -9.89
C ALA A 186 10.39 18.27 -10.85
N ASP A 187 10.52 18.04 -12.16
CA ASP A 187 9.73 18.72 -13.21
C ASP A 187 8.24 18.38 -13.10
N LYS A 188 7.89 17.13 -12.76
CA LYS A 188 6.50 16.72 -12.46
C LYS A 188 5.84 17.55 -11.35
N GLN A 189 6.65 18.19 -10.50
CA GLN A 189 6.18 19.05 -9.42
C GLN A 189 6.51 20.53 -9.65
N CYS A 190 6.98 20.88 -10.84
CA CYS A 190 7.40 22.24 -11.19
C CYS A 190 8.47 22.80 -10.22
N LEU A 191 9.42 21.97 -9.80
CA LEU A 191 10.49 22.32 -8.87
C LEU A 191 11.87 22.17 -9.53
N SER A 192 12.84 22.96 -9.06
CA SER A 192 14.24 22.70 -9.44
C SER A 192 14.74 21.38 -8.81
N ALA A 193 15.54 20.62 -9.55
CA ALA A 193 16.11 19.35 -9.06
C ALA A 193 16.88 19.51 -7.75
N ARG A 194 17.55 20.64 -7.56
CA ARG A 194 18.30 20.95 -6.31
C ARG A 194 17.37 21.09 -5.11
N TYR A 195 16.31 21.90 -5.24
CA TYR A 195 15.36 22.10 -4.14
C TYR A 195 14.60 20.81 -3.85
N PHE A 196 14.12 20.13 -4.88
CA PHE A 196 13.44 18.85 -4.77
C PHE A 196 14.31 17.83 -4.02
N SER A 197 15.57 17.62 -4.45
CA SER A 197 16.49 16.66 -3.78
C SER A 197 16.76 17.03 -2.32
N SER A 198 16.86 18.31 -2.01
CA SER A 198 17.03 18.78 -0.63
C SER A 198 15.82 18.39 0.24
N VAL A 199 14.59 18.62 -0.28
CA VAL A 199 13.35 18.28 0.43
C VAL A 199 13.23 16.77 0.65
N ILE A 200 13.48 15.96 -0.39
CA ILE A 200 13.41 14.50 -0.27
C ILE A 200 14.39 14.00 0.79
N LYS A 201 15.63 14.48 0.77
CA LYS A 201 16.64 14.08 1.75
C LYS A 201 16.29 14.52 3.17
N GLU A 202 15.77 15.73 3.34
CA GLU A 202 15.32 16.25 4.64
C GLU A 202 14.18 15.39 5.23
N LYS A 203 13.20 15.02 4.41
CA LYS A 203 12.01 14.30 4.88
C LYS A 203 12.21 12.79 5.04
N SER A 204 13.13 12.18 4.29
CA SER A 204 13.30 10.71 4.29
C SER A 204 14.67 10.21 4.76
N GLY A 205 15.60 11.11 5.02
CA GLY A 205 16.98 10.75 5.33
C GLY A 205 17.80 10.25 4.12
N SER A 206 17.15 9.93 2.99
CA SER A 206 17.78 9.39 1.78
C SER A 206 17.60 10.33 0.60
N SER A 207 18.58 10.37 -0.32
CA SER A 207 18.44 11.18 -1.54
C SER A 207 17.38 10.61 -2.49
N ALA A 208 16.79 11.47 -3.33
CA ALA A 208 15.85 11.03 -4.36
C ALA A 208 16.45 9.96 -5.28
N LEU A 209 17.71 10.11 -5.66
CA LEU A 209 18.43 9.14 -6.48
C LEU A 209 18.58 7.78 -5.77
N GLN A 210 18.87 7.77 -4.46
CA GLN A 210 18.91 6.52 -3.69
C GLN A 210 17.57 5.80 -3.67
N TRP A 211 16.48 6.53 -3.55
CA TRP A 211 15.13 5.98 -3.62
C TRP A 211 14.85 5.33 -4.98
N ILE A 212 15.18 6.02 -6.07
CA ILE A 212 15.00 5.52 -7.44
C ILE A 212 15.83 4.25 -7.65
N ILE A 213 17.14 4.30 -7.34
CA ILE A 213 18.05 3.17 -7.50
C ILE A 213 17.59 1.97 -6.68
N GLN A 214 17.16 2.16 -5.44
CA GLN A 214 16.72 1.07 -4.57
C GLN A 214 15.52 0.34 -5.14
N ASN A 215 14.53 1.06 -5.69
CA ASN A 215 13.37 0.43 -6.33
C ASN A 215 13.79 -0.36 -7.59
N VAL A 216 14.66 0.20 -8.42
CA VAL A 216 15.17 -0.47 -9.63
C VAL A 216 15.98 -1.74 -9.28
N ILE A 217 16.87 -1.67 -8.28
CA ILE A 217 17.68 -2.81 -7.85
C ILE A 217 16.82 -3.91 -7.25
N THR A 218 15.82 -3.54 -6.44
CA THR A 218 14.90 -4.52 -5.83
C THR A 218 14.18 -5.31 -6.92
N GLU A 219 13.69 -4.62 -7.95
CA GLU A 219 13.04 -5.29 -9.08
C GLU A 219 14.00 -6.13 -9.91
N ALA A 220 15.19 -5.59 -10.21
CA ALA A 220 16.19 -6.32 -10.98
C ALA A 220 16.62 -7.64 -10.31
N LYS A 221 16.85 -7.62 -9.00
CA LYS A 221 17.12 -8.84 -8.21
C LYS A 221 16.00 -9.85 -8.35
N TYR A 222 14.77 -9.38 -8.20
CA TYR A 222 13.62 -10.25 -8.35
C TYR A 222 13.55 -10.91 -9.74
N LEU A 223 13.72 -10.13 -10.82
CA LEU A 223 13.69 -10.66 -12.17
C LEU A 223 14.79 -11.71 -12.41
N LEU A 224 15.98 -11.51 -11.81
CA LEU A 224 17.09 -12.45 -11.89
C LEU A 224 16.84 -13.75 -11.09
N ASP A 225 16.17 -13.65 -9.95
CA ASP A 225 15.87 -14.83 -9.12
C ASP A 225 14.70 -15.69 -9.69
N ASN A 226 13.93 -15.16 -10.64
CA ASN A 226 12.72 -15.81 -11.18
C ASN A 226 12.78 -16.06 -12.71
N THR A 227 13.93 -15.84 -13.35
CA THR A 227 14.23 -16.26 -14.73
C THR A 227 15.20 -17.42 -14.75
#